data_c7dd22b3455166329bcea812cc209840
#
_entry.id   c7dd22b3455166329bcea812cc209840
#
_cell.length_a   1.000
_cell.length_b   1.000
_cell.length_c   1.000
_cell.angle_alpha   90.00
_cell.angle_beta   90.00
_cell.angle_gamma   90.00
#
_symmetry.space_group_name_H-M   'P 1'
#
loop_
_entity.id
_entity.type
_entity.pdbx_description
1 polymer ?
#
loop_
_entity_poly.entity_id
_entity_poly.type
_entity_poly.pdbx_seq_one_letter_code
_entity_poly.pdbx_strand_id
1 'polypeptide(L)'
;MSLALLIKDELNGFYRSKVMAILFVGLPAIAMLMYILSPDLGGMPLGAFTALLVSSTAGLLASTTLAVSIINERSQGAFDLFLVRPVKRSHLLLAKYLAVLTCVVLAAALALVLANGYDWYVSGTVDLGALRDPMLVTLTMACLCSAAAVLFGSLVRSVLVGVILTLYGGNQLSAVVVLPALENMFSLEATAALGIGLSIVILGLATTIFNRRLSS
;
A
#
# COMPACT_ATOMS: atom_id res chain seq x y z
N MET A 1 -22.67 -11.95 -6.89
CA MET A 1 -22.26 -10.53 -6.74
C MET A 1 -21.08 -10.27 -7.66
N SER A 2 -21.08 -9.17 -8.42
CA SER A 2 -19.94 -8.83 -9.28
C SER A 2 -18.77 -8.32 -8.44
N LEU A 3 -17.52 -8.57 -8.85
CA LEU A 3 -16.29 -8.08 -8.20
C LEU A 3 -16.32 -6.55 -8.01
N ALA A 4 -16.86 -5.83 -9.02
CA ALA A 4 -16.97 -4.38 -8.98
C ALA A 4 -17.86 -3.87 -7.82
N LEU A 5 -18.92 -4.59 -7.48
CA LEU A 5 -19.80 -4.25 -6.36
C LEU A 5 -19.08 -4.44 -5.02
N LEU A 6 -18.30 -5.53 -4.89
CA LEU A 6 -17.48 -5.78 -3.69
C LEU A 6 -16.40 -4.72 -3.50
N ILE A 7 -15.71 -4.33 -4.57
CA ILE A 7 -14.71 -3.25 -4.52
C ILE A 7 -15.37 -1.94 -4.09
N LYS A 8 -16.53 -1.61 -4.62
CA LYS A 8 -17.27 -0.39 -4.25
C LYS A 8 -17.70 -0.41 -2.77
N ASP A 9 -18.16 -1.54 -2.26
CA ASP A 9 -18.55 -1.67 -0.84
C ASP A 9 -17.33 -1.55 0.08
N GLU A 10 -16.22 -2.20 -0.26
CA GLU A 10 -14.96 -2.08 0.49
C GLU A 10 -14.40 -0.66 0.45
N LEU A 11 -14.41 0.00 -0.71
CA LEU A 11 -14.00 1.40 -0.86
C LEU A 11 -14.86 2.33 -0.01
N ASN A 12 -16.18 2.16 -0.01
CA ASN A 12 -17.09 2.97 0.82
C ASN A 12 -16.86 2.74 2.31
N GLY A 13 -16.61 1.48 2.71
CA GLY A 13 -16.26 1.13 4.10
C GLY A 13 -14.93 1.76 4.50
N PHE A 14 -13.92 1.68 3.65
CA PHE A 14 -12.59 2.21 3.91
C PHE A 14 -12.57 3.74 3.90
N TYR A 15 -13.27 4.38 2.96
CA TYR A 15 -13.39 5.85 2.85
C TYR A 15 -14.03 6.47 4.10
N ARG A 16 -15.01 5.80 4.71
CA ARG A 16 -15.64 6.25 5.96
C ARG A 16 -14.85 5.88 7.22
N SER A 17 -13.78 5.12 7.08
CA SER A 17 -12.96 4.72 8.22
C SER A 17 -12.08 5.87 8.71
N LYS A 18 -11.87 5.94 10.03
CA LYS A 18 -10.93 6.89 10.64
C LYS A 18 -9.50 6.69 10.10
N VAL A 19 -9.17 5.48 9.67
CA VAL A 19 -7.86 5.14 9.09
C VAL A 19 -7.59 5.93 7.82
N MET A 20 -8.61 6.10 6.97
CA MET A 20 -8.49 6.89 5.75
C MET A 20 -8.25 8.37 6.04
N ALA A 21 -9.00 8.95 6.97
CA ALA A 21 -8.79 10.33 7.38
C ALA A 21 -7.36 10.55 7.92
N ILE A 22 -6.85 9.60 8.72
CA ILE A 22 -5.48 9.62 9.24
C ILE A 22 -4.45 9.50 8.10
N LEU A 23 -4.69 8.67 7.08
CA LEU A 23 -3.79 8.54 5.93
C LEU A 23 -3.74 9.81 5.08
N PHE A 24 -4.91 10.36 4.73
CA PHE A 24 -4.98 11.55 3.88
C PHE A 24 -4.43 12.82 4.52
N VAL A 25 -4.61 12.97 5.83
CA VAL A 25 -4.10 14.13 6.58
C VAL A 25 -2.72 13.82 7.16
N GLY A 26 -2.50 12.61 7.65
CA GLY A 26 -1.29 12.22 8.36
C GLY A 26 -0.05 12.17 7.46
N LEU A 27 -0.16 11.63 6.24
CA LEU A 27 1.00 11.57 5.33
C LEU A 27 1.53 12.96 4.97
N PRO A 28 0.71 13.92 4.50
CA PRO A 28 1.19 15.28 4.25
C PRO A 28 1.66 15.99 5.53
N ALA A 29 0.95 15.80 6.64
CA ALA A 29 1.28 16.45 7.91
C ALA A 29 2.62 15.95 8.47
N ILE A 30 2.90 14.63 8.43
CA ILE A 30 4.18 14.07 8.86
C ILE A 30 5.31 14.55 7.96
N ALA A 31 5.10 14.57 6.63
CA ALA A 31 6.10 15.07 5.70
C ALA A 31 6.45 16.54 5.99
N MET A 32 5.45 17.39 6.17
CA MET A 32 5.66 18.81 6.46
C MET A 32 6.30 19.02 7.85
N LEU A 33 5.86 18.28 8.87
CA LEU A 33 6.40 18.35 10.21
C LEU A 33 7.87 17.91 10.25
N MET A 34 8.21 16.81 9.60
CA MET A 34 9.59 16.33 9.50
C MET A 34 10.49 17.30 8.74
N TYR A 35 9.98 17.93 7.69
CA TYR A 35 10.72 18.96 6.94
C TYR A 35 11.04 20.18 7.82
N ILE A 36 10.08 20.65 8.63
CA ILE A 36 10.27 21.79 9.55
C ILE A 36 11.26 21.44 10.67
N LEU A 37 11.20 20.21 11.19
CA LEU A 37 12.07 19.77 12.28
C LEU A 37 13.51 19.44 11.83
N SER A 38 13.74 19.26 10.55
CA SER A 38 15.04 18.90 9.99
C SER A 38 15.53 19.95 8.97
N PRO A 39 15.82 21.20 9.41
CA PRO A 39 16.24 22.28 8.52
C PRO A 39 17.58 22.00 7.81
N ASP A 40 18.40 21.08 8.34
CA ASP A 40 19.72 20.74 7.81
C ASP A 40 19.74 19.65 6.70
N LEU A 41 18.58 19.38 6.07
CA LEU A 41 18.49 18.42 4.95
C LEU A 41 19.26 18.85 3.69
N GLY A 42 20.28 19.71 3.82
CA GLY A 42 21.20 20.07 2.75
C GLY A 42 20.56 20.82 1.57
N GLY A 43 19.45 21.53 1.82
CA GLY A 43 18.74 22.25 0.76
C GLY A 43 17.84 21.34 -0.13
N MET A 44 17.55 20.12 0.33
CA MET A 44 16.65 19.23 -0.40
C MET A 44 15.24 19.83 -0.49
N PRO A 45 14.61 19.89 -1.67
CA PRO A 45 13.25 20.40 -1.81
C PRO A 45 12.24 19.52 -1.06
N LEU A 46 11.16 20.12 -0.57
CA LEU A 46 10.11 19.42 0.19
C LEU A 46 9.52 18.24 -0.60
N GLY A 47 9.36 18.41 -1.92
CA GLY A 47 8.85 17.37 -2.80
C GLY A 47 9.72 16.12 -2.79
N ALA A 48 11.05 16.26 -2.90
CA ALA A 48 11.99 15.14 -2.86
C ALA A 48 11.99 14.44 -1.49
N PHE A 49 11.97 15.21 -0.40
CA PHE A 49 11.87 14.67 0.95
C PHE A 49 10.56 13.91 1.17
N THR A 50 9.44 14.50 0.78
CA THR A 50 8.11 13.85 0.86
C THR A 50 8.07 12.58 0.02
N ALA A 51 8.71 12.57 -1.14
CA ALA A 51 8.80 11.40 -2.01
C ALA A 51 9.46 10.21 -1.31
N LEU A 52 10.58 10.44 -0.61
CA LEU A 52 11.27 9.41 0.16
C LEU A 52 10.40 8.89 1.31
N LEU A 53 9.78 9.79 2.07
CA LEU A 53 8.89 9.42 3.18
C LEU A 53 7.67 8.64 2.70
N VAL A 54 6.97 9.13 1.68
CA VAL A 54 5.75 8.52 1.18
C VAL A 54 6.02 7.16 0.55
N SER A 55 7.07 7.01 -0.24
CA SER A 55 7.41 5.72 -0.84
C SER A 55 7.73 4.64 0.19
N SER A 56 8.40 5.00 1.29
CA SER A 56 8.73 4.05 2.36
C SER A 56 7.53 3.75 3.26
N THR A 57 6.73 4.76 3.63
CA THR A 57 5.66 4.61 4.62
C THR A 57 4.35 4.11 4.02
N ALA A 58 4.02 4.48 2.78
CA ALA A 58 2.76 4.08 2.13
C ALA A 58 2.61 2.56 2.02
N GLY A 59 3.67 1.86 1.62
CA GLY A 59 3.70 0.40 1.55
C GLY A 59 3.47 -0.26 2.91
N LEU A 60 4.11 0.26 3.97
CA LEU A 60 3.96 -0.24 5.34
C LEU A 60 2.53 -0.02 5.86
N LEU A 61 1.96 1.16 5.64
CA LEU A 61 0.60 1.49 6.08
C LEU A 61 -0.45 0.66 5.33
N ALA A 62 -0.30 0.51 4.00
CA ALA A 62 -1.18 -0.34 3.20
C ALA A 62 -1.17 -1.79 3.69
N SER A 63 0.02 -2.33 3.90
CA SER A 63 0.21 -3.72 4.28
C SER A 63 -0.30 -4.03 5.69
N THR A 64 -0.04 -3.17 6.66
CA THR A 64 -0.50 -3.36 8.04
C THR A 64 -2.02 -3.27 8.14
N THR A 65 -2.64 -2.27 7.51
CA THR A 65 -4.10 -2.12 7.52
C THR A 65 -4.78 -3.32 6.87
N LEU A 66 -4.23 -3.81 5.77
CA LEU A 66 -4.77 -4.96 5.04
C LEU A 66 -4.63 -6.26 5.84
N ALA A 67 -3.45 -6.52 6.42
CA ALA A 67 -3.22 -7.70 7.26
C ALA A 67 -4.15 -7.74 8.47
N VAL A 68 -4.27 -6.61 9.18
CA VAL A 68 -5.18 -6.49 10.34
C VAL A 68 -6.64 -6.71 9.93
N SER A 69 -7.10 -6.12 8.83
CA SER A 69 -8.46 -6.32 8.32
C SER A 69 -8.74 -7.78 8.04
N ILE A 70 -7.86 -8.47 7.29
CA ILE A 70 -8.06 -9.88 6.92
C ILE A 70 -8.08 -10.80 8.15
N ILE A 71 -7.14 -10.60 9.10
CA ILE A 71 -7.04 -11.45 10.28
C ILE A 71 -8.23 -11.21 11.23
N ASN A 72 -8.63 -9.96 11.46
CA ASN A 72 -9.77 -9.64 12.31
C ASN A 72 -11.08 -10.22 11.78
N GLU A 73 -11.36 -10.07 10.50
CA GLU A 73 -12.57 -10.65 9.90
C GLU A 73 -12.58 -12.17 9.96
N ARG A 74 -11.40 -12.78 9.79
CA ARG A 74 -11.26 -14.23 9.96
C ARG A 74 -11.50 -14.66 11.40
N SER A 75 -10.99 -13.92 12.37
CA SER A 75 -11.17 -14.24 13.80
C SER A 75 -12.62 -14.07 14.27
N GLN A 76 -13.36 -13.16 13.65
CA GLN A 76 -14.77 -12.89 13.94
C GLN A 76 -15.75 -13.82 13.20
N GLY A 77 -15.24 -14.76 12.38
CA GLY A 77 -16.10 -15.64 11.58
C GLY A 77 -16.86 -14.89 10.47
N ALA A 78 -16.49 -13.66 10.14
CA ALA A 78 -17.18 -12.86 9.13
C ALA A 78 -17.19 -13.55 7.76
N PHE A 79 -16.17 -14.36 7.46
CA PHE A 79 -16.11 -15.14 6.22
C PHE A 79 -17.19 -16.23 6.15
N ASP A 80 -17.69 -16.74 7.29
CA ASP A 80 -18.75 -17.74 7.33
C ASP A 80 -20.12 -17.12 7.04
N LEU A 81 -20.31 -15.85 7.37
CA LEU A 81 -21.54 -15.11 7.01
C LEU A 81 -21.66 -14.89 5.49
N PHE A 82 -20.54 -14.85 4.75
CA PHE A 82 -20.54 -14.77 3.30
C PHE A 82 -20.86 -16.10 2.61
N LEU A 83 -20.89 -17.24 3.35
CA LEU A 83 -21.33 -18.54 2.82
C LEU A 83 -22.83 -18.53 2.47
N VAL A 84 -23.62 -17.66 3.10
CA VAL A 84 -25.05 -17.47 2.78
C VAL A 84 -25.25 -16.74 1.44
N ARG A 85 -24.23 -16.04 0.94
CA ARG A 85 -24.24 -15.37 -0.38
C ARG A 85 -23.29 -16.10 -1.34
N PRO A 86 -23.63 -16.31 -2.61
CA PRO A 86 -22.77 -17.00 -3.59
C PRO A 86 -21.62 -16.09 -4.06
N VAL A 87 -20.70 -15.73 -3.15
CA VAL A 87 -19.51 -14.91 -3.45
C VAL A 87 -18.27 -15.80 -3.35
N LYS A 88 -17.45 -15.78 -4.40
CA LYS A 88 -16.16 -16.48 -4.36
C LYS A 88 -15.25 -15.76 -3.36
N ARG A 89 -14.70 -16.51 -2.40
CA ARG A 89 -13.79 -16.01 -1.35
C ARG A 89 -12.56 -15.28 -1.89
N SER A 90 -12.04 -15.71 -3.04
CA SER A 90 -10.95 -15.04 -3.74
C SER A 90 -11.30 -13.62 -4.20
N HIS A 91 -12.57 -13.38 -4.59
CA HIS A 91 -13.02 -12.05 -4.99
C HIS A 91 -13.07 -11.08 -3.80
N LEU A 92 -13.33 -11.59 -2.59
CA LEU A 92 -13.34 -10.78 -1.38
C LEU A 92 -11.91 -10.29 -1.03
N LEU A 93 -10.93 -11.21 -1.03
CA LEU A 93 -9.53 -10.85 -0.80
C LEU A 93 -9.02 -9.85 -1.84
N LEU A 94 -9.36 -10.08 -3.11
CA LEU A 94 -8.96 -9.19 -4.20
C LEU A 94 -9.62 -7.82 -4.08
N ALA A 95 -10.88 -7.76 -3.68
CA ALA A 95 -11.59 -6.49 -3.46
C ALA A 95 -10.94 -5.67 -2.35
N LYS A 96 -10.59 -6.30 -1.21
CA LYS A 96 -9.86 -5.65 -0.12
C LYS A 96 -8.49 -5.15 -0.55
N TYR A 97 -7.73 -5.99 -1.24
CA TYR A 97 -6.43 -5.59 -1.76
C TYR A 97 -6.54 -4.34 -2.65
N LEU A 98 -7.47 -4.36 -3.63
CA LEU A 98 -7.65 -3.24 -4.54
C LEU A 98 -8.18 -1.98 -3.83
N ALA A 99 -9.08 -2.12 -2.87
CA ALA A 99 -9.61 -0.99 -2.10
C ALA A 99 -8.51 -0.30 -1.29
N VAL A 100 -7.73 -1.05 -0.52
CA VAL A 100 -6.64 -0.49 0.29
C VAL A 100 -5.55 0.11 -0.59
N LEU A 101 -5.14 -0.60 -1.65
CA LEU A 101 -4.14 -0.12 -2.58
C LEU A 101 -4.56 1.22 -3.21
N THR A 102 -5.79 1.30 -3.74
CA THR A 102 -6.31 2.53 -4.35
C THR A 102 -6.30 3.69 -3.36
N CYS A 103 -6.76 3.45 -2.14
CA CYS A 103 -6.81 4.46 -1.10
C CYS A 103 -5.42 4.98 -0.71
N VAL A 104 -4.45 4.09 -0.54
CA VAL A 104 -3.08 4.48 -0.16
C VAL A 104 -2.37 5.19 -1.31
N VAL A 105 -2.55 4.74 -2.54
CA VAL A 105 -1.98 5.41 -3.73
C VAL A 105 -2.57 6.81 -3.90
N LEU A 106 -3.88 7.00 -3.66
CA LEU A 106 -4.49 8.33 -3.69
C LEU A 106 -3.97 9.23 -2.57
N ALA A 107 -3.80 8.70 -1.35
CA ALA A 107 -3.22 9.47 -0.25
C ALA A 107 -1.76 9.87 -0.51
N ALA A 108 -0.98 8.97 -1.08
CA ALA A 108 0.40 9.22 -1.48
C ALA A 108 0.47 10.28 -2.60
N ALA A 109 -0.37 10.16 -3.61
CA ALA A 109 -0.46 11.14 -4.69
C ALA A 109 -0.82 12.54 -4.16
N LEU A 110 -1.79 12.62 -3.24
CA LEU A 110 -2.17 13.88 -2.61
C LEU A 110 -0.99 14.50 -1.84
N ALA A 111 -0.26 13.71 -1.05
CA ALA A 111 0.90 14.19 -0.30
C ALA A 111 2.00 14.71 -1.23
N LEU A 112 2.30 13.99 -2.32
CA LEU A 112 3.30 14.40 -3.32
C LEU A 112 2.88 15.67 -4.07
N VAL A 113 1.61 15.77 -4.45
CA VAL A 113 1.08 16.97 -5.14
C VAL A 113 1.15 18.20 -4.23
N LEU A 114 0.78 18.06 -2.95
CA LEU A 114 0.86 19.16 -1.99
C LEU A 114 2.31 19.61 -1.75
N ALA A 115 3.24 18.68 -1.62
CA ALA A 115 4.64 18.98 -1.41
C ALA A 115 5.28 19.68 -2.63
N ASN A 116 5.05 19.15 -3.83
CA ASN A 116 5.54 19.79 -5.05
C ASN A 116 4.85 21.13 -5.33
N GLY A 117 3.57 21.30 -4.95
CA GLY A 117 2.88 22.58 -5.02
C GLY A 117 3.49 23.64 -4.10
N TYR A 118 3.95 23.24 -2.91
CA TYR A 118 4.68 24.12 -2.01
C TYR A 118 6.05 24.50 -2.60
N ASP A 119 6.81 23.54 -3.14
CA ASP A 119 8.10 23.81 -3.79
C ASP A 119 7.94 24.76 -4.98
N TRP A 120 6.88 24.61 -5.77
CA TRP A 120 6.56 25.53 -6.85
C TRP A 120 6.28 26.97 -6.34
N TYR A 121 5.55 27.08 -5.24
CA TYR A 121 5.25 28.39 -4.65
C TYR A 121 6.53 29.09 -4.17
N VAL A 122 7.51 28.33 -3.65
CA VAL A 122 8.76 28.88 -3.11
C VAL A 122 9.81 29.12 -4.21
N SER A 123 9.98 28.18 -5.16
CA SER A 123 11.06 28.19 -6.16
C SER A 123 10.63 28.65 -7.55
N GLY A 124 9.32 28.69 -7.83
CA GLY A 124 8.78 29.05 -9.15
C GLY A 124 8.99 28.02 -10.26
N THR A 125 9.63 26.90 -9.96
CA THR A 125 9.93 25.83 -10.94
C THR A 125 9.12 24.57 -10.64
N VAL A 126 8.50 23.98 -11.68
CA VAL A 126 7.79 22.68 -11.58
C VAL A 126 8.64 21.63 -12.30
N ASP A 127 9.06 20.63 -11.57
CA ASP A 127 9.67 19.44 -12.17
C ASP A 127 8.67 18.29 -12.16
N LEU A 128 8.08 18.00 -13.31
CA LEU A 128 7.14 16.87 -13.47
C LEU A 128 7.84 15.50 -13.31
N GLY A 129 9.15 15.43 -13.54
CA GLY A 129 9.93 14.22 -13.28
C GLY A 129 10.00 13.90 -11.78
N ALA A 130 10.10 14.94 -10.96
CA ALA A 130 10.08 14.82 -9.51
C ALA A 130 8.77 14.22 -8.93
N LEU A 131 7.71 14.13 -9.71
CA LEU A 131 6.44 13.54 -9.32
C LEU A 131 6.28 12.10 -9.82
N ARG A 132 6.77 11.82 -11.04
CA ARG A 132 6.59 10.52 -11.71
C ARG A 132 7.37 9.40 -11.04
N ASP A 133 8.64 9.61 -10.79
CA ASP A 133 9.54 8.57 -10.28
C ASP A 133 9.19 8.12 -8.87
N PRO A 134 8.95 9.02 -7.90
CA PRO A 134 8.46 8.65 -6.58
C PRO A 134 7.10 7.95 -6.60
N MET A 135 6.22 8.35 -7.53
CA MET A 135 4.92 7.72 -7.66
C MET A 135 5.02 6.26 -8.15
N LEU A 136 5.93 5.98 -9.09
CA LEU A 136 6.22 4.61 -9.56
C LEU A 136 6.82 3.76 -8.43
N VAL A 137 7.76 4.29 -7.67
CA VAL A 137 8.36 3.60 -6.52
C VAL A 137 7.28 3.31 -5.47
N THR A 138 6.48 4.31 -5.11
CA THR A 138 5.40 4.17 -4.12
C THR A 138 4.38 3.12 -4.55
N LEU A 139 3.95 3.15 -5.82
CA LEU A 139 3.02 2.18 -6.36
C LEU A 139 3.60 0.75 -6.28
N THR A 140 4.85 0.58 -6.67
CA THR A 140 5.53 -0.71 -6.65
C THR A 140 5.65 -1.26 -5.23
N MET A 141 6.11 -0.43 -4.29
CA MET A 141 6.21 -0.81 -2.88
C MET A 141 4.84 -1.12 -2.27
N ALA A 142 3.83 -0.30 -2.53
CA ALA A 142 2.48 -0.51 -2.02
C ALA A 142 1.86 -1.81 -2.57
N CYS A 143 2.05 -2.11 -3.87
CA CYS A 143 1.59 -3.36 -4.48
C CYS A 143 2.22 -4.59 -3.83
N LEU A 144 3.55 -4.61 -3.70
CA LEU A 144 4.29 -5.74 -3.14
C LEU A 144 3.98 -5.94 -1.65
N CYS A 145 4.04 -4.87 -0.85
CA CYS A 145 3.73 -4.94 0.57
C CYS A 145 2.29 -5.39 0.83
N SER A 146 1.33 -4.89 0.05
CA SER A 146 -0.08 -5.29 0.17
C SER A 146 -0.30 -6.74 -0.27
N ALA A 147 0.38 -7.22 -1.30
CA ALA A 147 0.32 -8.62 -1.71
C ALA A 147 0.90 -9.56 -0.64
N ALA A 148 2.04 -9.19 -0.04
CA ALA A 148 2.60 -9.89 1.10
C ALA A 148 1.66 -9.90 2.30
N ALA A 149 0.96 -8.79 2.56
CA ALA A 149 -0.04 -8.69 3.63
C ALA A 149 -1.22 -9.65 3.43
N VAL A 150 -1.72 -9.80 2.21
CA VAL A 150 -2.76 -10.78 1.89
C VAL A 150 -2.26 -12.20 2.13
N LEU A 151 -1.02 -12.50 1.73
CA LEU A 151 -0.41 -13.81 1.94
C LEU A 151 -0.28 -14.12 3.44
N PHE A 152 0.36 -13.26 4.22
CA PHE A 152 0.55 -13.47 5.65
C PHE A 152 -0.77 -13.42 6.42
N GLY A 153 -1.69 -12.52 6.08
CA GLY A 153 -3.04 -12.46 6.65
C GLY A 153 -3.85 -13.74 6.41
N SER A 154 -3.63 -14.42 5.28
CA SER A 154 -4.25 -15.71 4.99
C SER A 154 -3.61 -16.89 5.74
N LEU A 155 -2.33 -16.78 6.11
CA LEU A 155 -1.56 -17.84 6.78
C LEU A 155 -1.68 -17.79 8.30
N VAL A 156 -1.66 -16.60 8.88
CA VAL A 156 -1.54 -16.38 10.33
C VAL A 156 -2.93 -16.13 10.96
N ARG A 157 -3.09 -16.58 12.20
CA ARG A 157 -4.32 -16.34 13.00
C ARG A 157 -4.16 -15.18 14.00
N SER A 158 -2.95 -14.90 14.41
CA SER A 158 -2.65 -13.81 15.37
C SER A 158 -2.40 -12.51 14.63
N VAL A 159 -3.12 -11.45 15.00
CA VAL A 159 -2.96 -10.11 14.44
C VAL A 159 -1.53 -9.60 14.63
N LEU A 160 -0.97 -9.76 15.83
CA LEU A 160 0.37 -9.30 16.16
C LEU A 160 1.44 -9.98 15.29
N VAL A 161 1.40 -11.30 15.15
CA VAL A 161 2.31 -12.05 14.31
C VAL A 161 2.13 -11.68 12.84
N GLY A 162 0.91 -11.51 12.38
CA GLY A 162 0.60 -11.09 11.01
C GLY A 162 1.17 -9.71 10.70
N VAL A 163 1.01 -8.74 11.60
CA VAL A 163 1.57 -7.40 11.45
C VAL A 163 3.10 -7.43 11.42
N ILE A 164 3.75 -8.14 12.35
CA ILE A 164 5.20 -8.26 12.37
C ILE A 164 5.74 -8.88 11.07
N LEU A 165 5.16 -10.00 10.64
CA LEU A 165 5.57 -10.65 9.39
C LEU A 165 5.36 -9.76 8.17
N THR A 166 4.30 -8.98 8.16
CA THR A 166 3.99 -8.06 7.06
C THR A 166 4.95 -6.89 7.05
N LEU A 167 5.23 -6.28 8.20
CA LEU A 167 6.16 -5.17 8.32
C LEU A 167 7.58 -5.57 7.88
N TYR A 168 8.08 -6.67 8.41
CA TYR A 168 9.42 -7.12 8.07
C TYR A 168 9.48 -7.81 6.70
N GLY A 169 8.65 -8.82 6.48
CA GLY A 169 8.68 -9.61 5.25
C GLY A 169 8.21 -8.82 4.03
N GLY A 170 7.14 -8.05 4.14
CA GLY A 170 6.65 -7.21 3.06
C GLY A 170 7.63 -6.11 2.69
N ASN A 171 8.21 -5.45 3.69
CA ASN A 171 9.21 -4.39 3.47
C ASN A 171 10.50 -4.95 2.84
N GLN A 172 11.03 -6.06 3.33
CA GLN A 172 12.22 -6.67 2.74
C GLN A 172 11.99 -7.11 1.30
N LEU A 173 10.83 -7.72 1.03
CA LEU A 173 10.48 -8.15 -0.31
C LEU A 173 10.36 -6.97 -1.28
N SER A 174 9.76 -5.86 -0.85
CA SER A 174 9.67 -4.66 -1.68
C SER A 174 11.02 -3.96 -1.85
N ALA A 175 11.86 -3.94 -0.81
CA ALA A 175 13.19 -3.37 -0.86
C ALA A 175 14.08 -4.11 -1.87
N VAL A 176 14.09 -5.45 -1.86
CA VAL A 176 14.87 -6.26 -2.82
C VAL A 176 14.49 -5.96 -4.27
N VAL A 177 13.22 -5.64 -4.54
CA VAL A 177 12.77 -5.30 -5.90
C VAL A 177 13.10 -3.86 -6.27
N VAL A 178 13.00 -2.91 -5.33
CA VAL A 178 13.13 -1.48 -5.60
C VAL A 178 14.58 -1.00 -5.52
N LEU A 179 15.41 -1.55 -4.63
CA LEU A 179 16.81 -1.13 -4.45
C LEU A 179 17.62 -1.13 -5.75
N PRO A 180 17.57 -2.17 -6.62
CA PRO A 180 18.34 -2.16 -7.87
C PRO A 180 17.96 -1.02 -8.82
N ALA A 181 16.71 -0.52 -8.75
CA ALA A 181 16.30 0.65 -9.53
C ALA A 181 16.88 1.95 -8.96
N LEU A 182 16.94 2.07 -7.62
CA LEU A 182 17.54 3.23 -6.97
C LEU A 182 19.06 3.30 -7.21
N GLU A 183 19.71 2.15 -7.40
CA GLU A 183 21.14 2.03 -7.77
C GLU A 183 21.37 2.15 -9.29
N ASN A 184 20.34 2.51 -10.06
CA ASN A 184 20.41 2.63 -11.53
C ASN A 184 20.80 1.33 -12.29
N MET A 185 20.63 0.16 -11.66
CA MET A 185 20.89 -1.13 -12.31
C MET A 185 19.76 -1.51 -13.28
N PHE A 186 18.52 -1.10 -12.98
CA PHE A 186 17.34 -1.31 -13.82
C PHE A 186 16.57 0.00 -14.00
N SER A 187 15.84 0.11 -15.10
CA SER A 187 14.92 1.24 -15.26
C SER A 187 13.78 1.14 -14.25
N LEU A 188 13.32 2.28 -13.74
CA LEU A 188 12.18 2.35 -12.82
C LEU A 188 10.91 1.69 -13.39
N GLU A 189 10.71 1.79 -14.69
CA GLU A 189 9.57 1.16 -15.38
C GLU A 189 9.67 -0.37 -15.37
N ALA A 190 10.87 -0.92 -15.64
CA ALA A 190 11.09 -2.36 -15.56
C ALA A 190 10.90 -2.89 -14.14
N THR A 191 11.38 -2.15 -13.15
CA THR A 191 11.20 -2.49 -11.73
C THR A 191 9.73 -2.45 -11.32
N ALA A 192 8.98 -1.46 -11.77
CA ALA A 192 7.53 -1.38 -11.53
C ALA A 192 6.80 -2.56 -12.18
N ALA A 193 7.13 -2.91 -13.42
CA ALA A 193 6.56 -4.07 -14.10
C ALA A 193 6.87 -5.39 -13.37
N LEU A 194 8.11 -5.58 -12.92
CA LEU A 194 8.52 -6.74 -12.13
C LEU A 194 7.79 -6.78 -10.78
N GLY A 195 7.69 -5.67 -10.07
CA GLY A 195 7.00 -5.58 -8.79
C GLY A 195 5.50 -5.89 -8.90
N ILE A 196 4.84 -5.33 -9.90
CA ILE A 196 3.41 -5.62 -10.17
C ILE A 196 3.24 -7.09 -10.57
N GLY A 197 4.09 -7.62 -11.45
CA GLY A 197 4.07 -9.04 -11.83
C GLY A 197 4.24 -9.97 -10.65
N LEU A 198 5.21 -9.71 -9.78
CA LEU A 198 5.45 -10.48 -8.57
C LEU A 198 4.28 -10.37 -7.58
N SER A 199 3.67 -9.21 -7.44
CA SER A 199 2.49 -9.01 -6.58
C SER A 199 1.29 -9.85 -7.07
N ILE A 200 1.08 -9.96 -8.38
CA ILE A 200 0.03 -10.82 -8.95
C ILE A 200 0.30 -12.30 -8.64
N VAL A 201 1.55 -12.76 -8.74
CA VAL A 201 1.92 -14.13 -8.40
C VAL A 201 1.66 -14.41 -6.91
N ILE A 202 2.08 -13.50 -6.02
CA ILE A 202 1.87 -13.63 -4.58
C ILE A 202 0.37 -13.65 -4.24
N LEU A 203 -0.45 -12.81 -4.86
CA LEU A 203 -1.89 -12.81 -4.69
C LEU A 203 -2.53 -14.11 -5.18
N GLY A 204 -2.06 -14.65 -6.31
CA GLY A 204 -2.48 -15.97 -6.80
C GLY A 204 -2.19 -17.07 -5.79
N LEU A 205 -0.98 -17.10 -5.22
CA LEU A 205 -0.61 -18.04 -4.16
C LEU A 205 -1.47 -17.84 -2.90
N ALA A 206 -1.67 -16.61 -2.46
CA ALA A 206 -2.48 -16.31 -1.29
C ALA A 206 -3.94 -16.78 -1.44
N THR A 207 -4.54 -16.55 -2.60
CA THR A 207 -5.91 -16.99 -2.89
C THR A 207 -6.04 -18.51 -2.95
N THR A 208 -5.06 -19.22 -3.51
CA THR A 208 -5.07 -20.69 -3.55
C THR A 208 -4.93 -21.31 -2.15
N ILE A 209 -4.03 -20.76 -1.32
CA ILE A 209 -3.84 -21.19 0.06
C ILE A 209 -5.11 -20.94 0.89
N PHE A 210 -5.69 -19.75 0.73
CA PHE A 210 -6.91 -19.37 1.44
C PHE A 210 -8.08 -20.30 1.11
N ASN A 211 -8.25 -20.65 -0.17
CA ASN A 211 -9.30 -21.56 -0.60
C ASN A 211 -9.11 -22.99 -0.04
N ARG A 212 -7.88 -23.50 0.01
CA ARG A 212 -7.60 -24.85 0.54
C ARG A 212 -7.82 -24.97 2.05
N ARG A 213 -7.44 -23.96 2.83
CA ARG A 213 -7.57 -23.99 4.30
C ARG A 213 -9.00 -23.88 4.84
N LEU A 214 -9.94 -23.41 4.03
CA LEU A 214 -11.34 -23.29 4.43
C LEU A 214 -12.21 -24.43 3.88
N SER A 215 -11.62 -25.32 3.04
CA SER A 215 -12.25 -26.55 2.57
C SER A 215 -11.88 -27.77 3.41
N SER A 216 -10.94 -27.65 4.33
CA SER A 216 -10.56 -28.63 5.35
C SER A 216 -11.17 -28.24 6.72
#